data_f50bf64a6f7a49b83b1e5df6df24c1e3
#
_entry.id   f50bf64a6f7a49b83b1e5df6df24c1e3
#
_cell.length_a   1.000
_cell.length_b   1.000
_cell.length_c   1.000
_cell.angle_alpha   90.00
_cell.angle_beta   90.00
_cell.angle_gamma   90.00
#
_symmetry.space_group_name_H-M   'P 1'
#
loop_
_entity.id
_entity.type
_entity.pdbx_description
1 polymer ?
#
loop_
_entity_poly.entity_id
_entity_poly.type
_entity_poly.pdbx_seq_one_letter_code
_entity_poly.pdbx_strand_id
1 'polypeptide(L)'
;MTSLAFRHATSDDLDALVKLENRCFTEDRISRRSFRRFLDMPRDRLIVATAGSELVGYCLVLMSAATRLARIYSIAVSPSERGRNIGEQLVREAEAAAVDAGRIVMRLEVREDNAPAIRLYQRLGYRQFGTYRDYYEDHGTALRFERRILFYEPSREFPAVPYYPQTTEFSCGPAALIMAMATLDEQQPMTTLEELKLWREATTIFMLAGHGGCGPHGLALAAWHRGFHASAYISKEGALFKDTVRNDDKKRVLELVHEGFLHDIGQTGIELHHDPLTLDGMEAALHDGRVPVILISTWQLNRSRIPHWVTVCAMDDQFVYLHDPEIDTDVGETVADKQYLPVDRRVFDRMSRYGKNQPLQAAVIVGPRR
;
A
#
# COMPACT_ATOMS: atom_id res chain seq x y z
N MET A 1 41.30 13.93 -13.23
CA MET A 1 39.85 13.75 -13.10
C MET A 1 39.50 13.89 -11.64
N THR A 2 38.60 14.77 -11.26
CA THR A 2 38.18 14.97 -9.87
C THR A 2 37.52 13.68 -9.36
N SER A 3 37.94 13.14 -8.20
CA SER A 3 37.40 11.95 -7.60
C SER A 3 35.94 12.20 -7.24
N LEU A 4 35.07 11.23 -7.59
CA LEU A 4 33.65 11.21 -7.17
C LEU A 4 33.55 10.55 -5.81
N ALA A 5 32.75 11.13 -4.92
CA ALA A 5 32.39 10.53 -3.64
C ALA A 5 30.88 10.52 -3.46
N PHE A 6 30.38 9.46 -2.81
CA PHE A 6 28.96 9.27 -2.50
C PHE A 6 28.82 9.16 -0.99
N ARG A 7 27.84 9.89 -0.43
CA ARG A 7 27.56 9.88 1.02
C ARG A 7 26.13 10.30 1.32
N HIS A 8 25.71 10.08 2.54
CA HIS A 8 24.46 10.69 3.01
C HIS A 8 24.57 12.21 3.02
N ALA A 9 23.50 12.89 2.64
CA ALA A 9 23.38 14.33 2.74
C ALA A 9 23.30 14.78 4.21
N THR A 10 23.81 15.96 4.47
CA THR A 10 23.72 16.64 5.77
C THR A 10 23.00 17.98 5.63
N SER A 11 22.72 18.66 6.75
CA SER A 11 22.14 20.01 6.75
C SER A 11 22.95 21.00 5.93
N ASP A 12 24.27 20.80 5.86
CA ASP A 12 25.20 21.70 5.14
C ASP A 12 25.05 21.62 3.62
N ASP A 13 24.46 20.50 3.12
CA ASP A 13 24.21 20.31 1.70
C ASP A 13 22.93 21.01 1.20
N LEU A 14 22.11 21.56 2.10
CA LEU A 14 20.77 22.07 1.77
C LEU A 14 20.79 23.12 0.64
N ASP A 15 21.71 24.06 0.67
CA ASP A 15 21.80 25.12 -0.35
C ASP A 15 22.27 24.58 -1.70
N ALA A 16 23.20 23.63 -1.68
CA ALA A 16 23.71 22.97 -2.88
C ALA A 16 22.62 22.06 -3.52
N LEU A 17 21.83 21.34 -2.70
CA LEU A 17 20.70 20.55 -3.15
C LEU A 17 19.65 21.40 -3.87
N VAL A 18 19.21 22.51 -3.25
CA VAL A 18 18.23 23.42 -3.87
C VAL A 18 18.77 24.04 -5.17
N LYS A 19 20.06 24.38 -5.20
CA LYS A 19 20.68 24.90 -6.41
C LYS A 19 20.73 23.87 -7.54
N LEU A 20 21.06 22.61 -7.21
CA LEU A 20 21.08 21.53 -8.17
C LEU A 20 19.67 21.22 -8.69
N GLU A 21 18.68 21.15 -7.80
CA GLU A 21 17.26 20.95 -8.12
C GLU A 21 16.77 21.96 -9.15
N ASN A 22 16.97 23.25 -8.87
CA ASN A 22 16.57 24.34 -9.78
C ASN A 22 17.30 24.32 -11.14
N ARG A 23 18.48 23.68 -11.21
CA ARG A 23 19.23 23.50 -12.46
C ARG A 23 18.73 22.32 -13.28
N CYS A 24 18.22 21.28 -12.61
CA CYS A 24 17.86 20.01 -13.24
C CYS A 24 16.37 19.93 -13.64
N PHE A 25 15.49 20.61 -12.90
CA PHE A 25 14.05 20.54 -13.09
C PHE A 25 13.45 21.94 -13.30
N THR A 26 12.44 22.01 -14.16
CA THR A 26 11.64 23.22 -14.42
C THR A 26 10.32 23.15 -13.65
N GLU A 27 9.77 21.96 -13.47
CA GLU A 27 8.50 21.64 -12.83
C GLU A 27 8.73 20.54 -11.78
N ASP A 28 7.73 20.23 -10.96
CA ASP A 28 7.76 19.18 -9.92
C ASP A 28 8.98 19.26 -8.98
N ARG A 29 9.44 20.47 -8.68
CA ARG A 29 10.66 20.69 -7.90
C ARG A 29 10.46 20.46 -6.42
N ILE A 30 11.43 19.78 -5.81
CA ILE A 30 11.51 19.64 -4.36
C ILE A 30 11.85 21.01 -3.74
N SER A 31 10.95 21.51 -2.90
CA SER A 31 11.16 22.78 -2.23
C SER A 31 12.26 22.70 -1.17
N ARG A 32 12.89 23.86 -0.84
CA ARG A 32 13.84 23.97 0.27
C ARG A 32 13.28 23.41 1.59
N ARG A 33 11.99 23.67 1.86
CA ARG A 33 11.30 23.16 3.05
C ARG A 33 11.20 21.63 3.03
N SER A 34 10.92 21.05 1.87
CA SER A 34 10.84 19.60 1.69
C SER A 34 12.21 18.94 1.83
N PHE A 35 13.28 19.51 1.25
CA PHE A 35 14.64 18.99 1.45
C PHE A 35 15.02 18.98 2.92
N ARG A 36 14.77 20.08 3.67
CA ARG A 36 15.02 20.12 5.11
C ARG A 36 14.29 19.02 5.85
N ARG A 37 12.99 18.79 5.54
CA ARG A 37 12.21 17.71 6.13
C ARG A 37 12.83 16.34 5.86
N PHE A 38 13.27 16.07 4.62
CA PHE A 38 13.88 14.79 4.27
C PHE A 38 15.25 14.57 4.93
N LEU A 39 16.03 15.61 5.16
CA LEU A 39 17.28 15.54 5.92
C LEU A 39 17.05 15.14 7.38
N ASP A 40 15.94 15.60 7.98
CA ASP A 40 15.57 15.30 9.37
C ASP A 40 14.84 13.96 9.55
N MET A 41 14.42 13.29 8.45
CA MET A 41 13.68 12.05 8.52
C MET A 41 14.60 10.83 8.70
N PRO A 42 14.50 10.08 9.82
CA PRO A 42 15.46 8.99 10.13
C PRO A 42 15.33 7.78 9.21
N ARG A 43 14.25 7.67 8.46
CA ARG A 43 13.97 6.51 7.59
C ARG A 43 14.34 6.75 6.14
N ASP A 44 14.15 7.99 5.67
CA ASP A 44 14.46 8.35 4.30
C ASP A 44 15.98 8.44 4.10
N ARG A 45 16.42 8.26 2.88
CA ARG A 45 17.83 8.35 2.53
C ARG A 45 17.99 9.37 1.42
N LEU A 46 18.64 10.46 1.74
CA LEU A 46 19.10 11.45 0.78
C LEU A 46 20.60 11.26 0.57
N ILE A 47 20.96 10.75 -0.59
CA ILE A 47 22.34 10.43 -0.96
C ILE A 47 22.82 11.50 -1.93
N VAL A 48 24.03 12.00 -1.74
CA VAL A 48 24.65 13.00 -2.61
C VAL A 48 25.91 12.47 -3.26
N ALA A 49 26.13 12.90 -4.50
CA ALA A 49 27.37 12.70 -5.23
C ALA A 49 28.13 14.02 -5.28
N THR A 50 29.42 13.99 -4.92
CA THR A 50 30.29 15.16 -4.97
C THR A 50 31.49 14.92 -5.87
N ALA A 51 31.93 15.96 -6.58
CA ALA A 51 33.18 16.01 -7.33
C ALA A 51 34.12 17.04 -6.67
N GLY A 52 35.01 16.56 -5.82
CA GLY A 52 35.73 17.42 -4.88
C GLY A 52 34.76 18.05 -3.86
N SER A 53 34.68 19.37 -3.80
CA SER A 53 33.75 20.11 -2.93
C SER A 53 32.40 20.42 -3.56
N GLU A 54 32.22 20.17 -4.87
CA GLU A 54 30.99 20.51 -5.57
C GLU A 54 29.99 19.34 -5.52
N LEU A 55 28.73 19.62 -5.14
CA LEU A 55 27.61 18.66 -5.20
C LEU A 55 27.12 18.58 -6.65
N VAL A 56 27.25 17.40 -7.25
CA VAL A 56 26.99 17.14 -8.69
C VAL A 56 25.80 16.21 -8.94
N GLY A 57 25.27 15.57 -7.90
CA GLY A 57 24.09 14.74 -8.02
C GLY A 57 23.47 14.42 -6.67
N TYR A 58 22.21 13.98 -6.66
CA TYR A 58 21.55 13.41 -5.49
C TYR A 58 20.56 12.32 -5.88
N CYS A 59 20.22 11.45 -4.92
CA CYS A 59 19.12 10.51 -4.98
C CYS A 59 18.37 10.53 -3.64
N LEU A 60 17.04 10.76 -3.70
CA LEU A 60 16.15 10.69 -2.55
C LEU A 60 15.35 9.40 -2.58
N VAL A 61 15.49 8.60 -1.51
CA VAL A 61 14.79 7.32 -1.33
C VAL A 61 13.85 7.44 -0.14
N LEU A 62 12.56 7.19 -0.37
CA LEU A 62 11.53 7.11 0.66
C LEU A 62 11.34 5.68 1.10
N MET A 63 11.16 5.45 2.41
CA MET A 63 11.00 4.12 2.99
C MET A 63 9.87 4.11 4.01
N SER A 64 8.84 3.30 3.77
CA SER A 64 7.76 3.09 4.74
C SER A 64 8.23 2.24 5.92
N ALA A 65 7.71 2.51 7.12
CA ALA A 65 8.03 1.73 8.32
C ALA A 65 7.45 0.32 8.30
N ALA A 66 6.33 0.14 7.63
CA ALA A 66 5.53 -1.07 7.70
C ALA A 66 5.77 -2.02 6.53
N THR A 67 6.34 -1.53 5.46
CA THR A 67 6.57 -2.32 4.25
C THR A 67 8.05 -2.55 4.00
N ARG A 68 8.38 -3.54 3.20
CA ARG A 68 9.75 -3.80 2.73
C ARG A 68 10.04 -3.11 1.38
N LEU A 69 9.23 -2.10 1.05
CA LEU A 69 9.37 -1.28 -0.14
C LEU A 69 10.26 -0.07 0.13
N ALA A 70 11.14 0.23 -0.81
CA ALA A 70 11.82 1.52 -0.98
C ALA A 70 11.40 2.15 -2.31
N ARG A 71 11.36 3.47 -2.38
CA ARG A 71 11.01 4.22 -3.59
C ARG A 71 12.03 5.30 -3.85
N ILE A 72 12.63 5.29 -5.03
CA ILE A 72 13.38 6.45 -5.53
C ILE A 72 12.35 7.54 -5.87
N TYR A 73 12.26 8.56 -5.00
CA TYR A 73 11.32 9.66 -5.16
C TYR A 73 11.83 10.69 -6.17
N SER A 74 13.13 11.00 -6.10
CA SER A 74 13.77 11.91 -7.04
C SER A 74 15.26 11.60 -7.19
N ILE A 75 15.80 11.79 -8.39
CA ILE A 75 17.21 11.66 -8.70
C ILE A 75 17.61 12.75 -9.69
N ALA A 76 18.71 13.45 -9.39
CA ALA A 76 19.25 14.47 -10.27
C ALA A 76 20.77 14.35 -10.44
N VAL A 77 21.24 14.63 -11.64
CA VAL A 77 22.67 14.77 -11.96
C VAL A 77 22.87 16.06 -12.73
N SER A 78 23.84 16.88 -12.29
CA SER A 78 24.19 18.14 -12.94
C SER A 78 24.37 17.94 -14.46
N PRO A 79 23.75 18.78 -15.30
CA PRO A 79 23.89 18.66 -16.76
C PRO A 79 25.34 18.62 -17.24
N SER A 80 26.25 19.36 -16.58
CA SER A 80 27.68 19.39 -16.90
C SER A 80 28.43 18.09 -16.58
N GLU A 81 27.84 17.23 -15.71
CA GLU A 81 28.48 16.01 -15.23
C GLU A 81 27.78 14.72 -15.76
N ARG A 82 26.83 14.89 -16.67
CA ARG A 82 26.18 13.75 -17.34
C ARG A 82 27.20 12.99 -18.20
N GLY A 83 26.91 11.70 -18.43
CA GLY A 83 27.84 10.82 -19.17
C GLY A 83 28.96 10.20 -18.34
N ARG A 84 29.13 10.58 -17.06
CA ARG A 84 30.12 10.05 -16.13
C ARG A 84 29.61 8.92 -15.22
N ASN A 85 28.51 8.28 -15.56
CA ASN A 85 27.87 7.18 -14.81
C ASN A 85 27.39 7.56 -13.38
N ILE A 86 27.30 8.85 -13.03
CA ILE A 86 26.92 9.32 -11.69
C ILE A 86 25.49 8.85 -11.35
N GLY A 87 24.55 8.92 -12.31
CA GLY A 87 23.18 8.45 -12.10
C GLY A 87 23.09 6.95 -11.77
N GLU A 88 23.87 6.12 -12.44
CA GLU A 88 23.93 4.68 -12.16
C GLU A 88 24.49 4.42 -10.74
N GLN A 89 25.58 5.09 -10.38
CA GLN A 89 26.17 4.94 -9.06
C GLN A 89 25.24 5.42 -7.95
N LEU A 90 24.52 6.55 -8.16
CA LEU A 90 23.50 7.02 -7.21
C LEU A 90 22.37 5.99 -7.01
N VAL A 91 21.91 5.32 -8.07
CA VAL A 91 20.90 4.25 -7.93
C VAL A 91 21.46 3.07 -7.16
N ARG A 92 22.72 2.66 -7.42
CA ARG A 92 23.35 1.54 -6.68
C ARG A 92 23.56 1.87 -5.20
N GLU A 93 23.97 3.09 -4.87
CA GLU A 93 24.07 3.55 -3.48
C GLU A 93 22.69 3.59 -2.80
N ALA A 94 21.66 4.01 -3.53
CA ALA A 94 20.28 4.01 -3.06
C ALA A 94 19.78 2.58 -2.79
N GLU A 95 20.07 1.62 -3.67
CA GLU A 95 19.76 0.22 -3.49
C GLU A 95 20.49 -0.37 -2.27
N ALA A 96 21.79 -0.11 -2.12
CA ALA A 96 22.57 -0.57 -0.99
C ALA A 96 22.01 -0.03 0.34
N ALA A 97 21.73 1.27 0.41
CA ALA A 97 21.13 1.90 1.60
C ALA A 97 19.73 1.36 1.91
N ALA A 98 18.95 0.98 0.90
CA ALA A 98 17.66 0.35 1.07
C ALA A 98 17.79 -1.10 1.58
N VAL A 99 18.74 -1.88 1.08
CA VAL A 99 19.04 -3.24 1.56
C VAL A 99 19.49 -3.22 3.01
N ASP A 100 20.39 -2.30 3.38
CA ASP A 100 20.85 -2.12 4.77
C ASP A 100 19.68 -1.76 5.71
N ALA A 101 18.67 -1.05 5.18
CA ALA A 101 17.43 -0.77 5.90
C ALA A 101 16.41 -1.93 5.85
N GLY A 102 16.80 -3.11 5.32
CA GLY A 102 15.96 -4.31 5.22
C GLY A 102 14.83 -4.20 4.19
N ARG A 103 15.03 -3.41 3.12
CA ARG A 103 14.07 -3.34 2.00
C ARG A 103 14.40 -4.41 0.97
N ILE A 104 13.36 -4.94 0.33
CA ILE A 104 13.51 -6.03 -0.66
C ILE A 104 13.15 -5.61 -2.08
N VAL A 105 12.35 -4.55 -2.22
CA VAL A 105 11.91 -4.02 -3.51
C VAL A 105 12.22 -2.53 -3.58
N MET A 106 12.78 -2.09 -4.73
CA MET A 106 12.92 -0.68 -5.08
C MET A 106 11.96 -0.36 -6.22
N ARG A 107 11.19 0.72 -6.09
CA ARG A 107 10.29 1.26 -7.13
C ARG A 107 10.68 2.66 -7.51
N LEU A 108 10.24 3.08 -8.68
CA LEU A 108 10.38 4.44 -9.17
C LEU A 108 9.35 4.74 -10.27
N GLU A 109 9.09 6.01 -10.47
CA GLU A 109 8.36 6.56 -11.60
C GLU A 109 9.31 7.40 -12.46
N VAL A 110 9.16 7.31 -13.77
CA VAL A 110 9.95 8.08 -14.75
C VAL A 110 9.05 8.55 -15.89
N ARG A 111 9.26 9.78 -16.33
CA ARG A 111 8.54 10.34 -17.49
C ARG A 111 8.74 9.45 -18.72
N GLU A 112 7.65 9.22 -19.47
CA GLU A 112 7.70 8.38 -20.67
C GLU A 112 8.62 8.94 -21.77
N ASP A 113 8.85 10.25 -21.79
CA ASP A 113 9.75 10.94 -22.73
C ASP A 113 11.21 10.96 -22.25
N ASN A 114 11.52 10.54 -21.01
CA ASN A 114 12.88 10.50 -20.46
C ASN A 114 13.62 9.21 -20.88
N ALA A 115 13.86 9.07 -22.18
CA ALA A 115 14.53 7.88 -22.74
C ALA A 115 15.91 7.57 -22.12
N PRO A 116 16.76 8.55 -21.72
CA PRO A 116 18.01 8.25 -21.03
C PRO A 116 17.81 7.56 -19.67
N ALA A 117 16.87 8.03 -18.86
CA ALA A 117 16.59 7.46 -17.55
C ALA A 117 15.94 6.06 -17.69
N ILE A 118 15.00 5.89 -18.61
CA ILE A 118 14.38 4.60 -18.90
C ILE A 118 15.45 3.55 -19.25
N ARG A 119 16.38 3.88 -20.17
CA ARG A 119 17.49 2.98 -20.53
C ARG A 119 18.41 2.67 -19.34
N LEU A 120 18.64 3.63 -18.45
CA LEU A 120 19.41 3.42 -17.23
C LEU A 120 18.74 2.38 -16.33
N TYR A 121 17.46 2.55 -16.02
CA TYR A 121 16.75 1.63 -15.15
C TYR A 121 16.62 0.22 -15.75
N GLN A 122 16.35 0.12 -17.05
CA GLN A 122 16.32 -1.17 -17.74
C GLN A 122 17.68 -1.91 -17.69
N ARG A 123 18.80 -1.20 -17.88
CA ARG A 123 20.15 -1.80 -17.73
C ARG A 123 20.44 -2.25 -16.31
N LEU A 124 19.89 -1.56 -15.31
CA LEU A 124 20.00 -1.94 -13.90
C LEU A 124 19.06 -3.09 -13.51
N GLY A 125 18.26 -3.60 -14.44
CA GLY A 125 17.36 -4.73 -14.22
C GLY A 125 15.99 -4.35 -13.64
N TYR A 126 15.63 -3.07 -13.66
CA TYR A 126 14.26 -2.64 -13.36
C TYR A 126 13.32 -3.06 -14.48
N ARG A 127 12.16 -3.57 -14.10
CA ARG A 127 11.09 -3.98 -15.03
C ARG A 127 9.92 -3.02 -14.91
N GLN A 128 9.38 -2.61 -16.05
CA GLN A 128 8.16 -1.83 -16.10
C GLN A 128 6.99 -2.71 -15.65
N PHE A 129 6.18 -2.24 -14.70
CA PHE A 129 5.02 -2.95 -14.19
C PHE A 129 3.72 -2.14 -14.27
N GLY A 130 3.78 -0.90 -14.74
CA GLY A 130 2.60 -0.06 -14.92
C GLY A 130 2.90 1.29 -15.56
N THR A 131 1.84 2.07 -15.70
CA THR A 131 1.87 3.42 -16.28
C THR A 131 0.85 4.26 -15.55
N TYR A 132 1.23 5.51 -15.24
CA TYR A 132 0.30 6.53 -14.76
C TYR A 132 0.11 7.59 -15.83
N ARG A 133 -1.12 7.78 -16.27
CA ARG A 133 -1.50 8.91 -17.09
C ARG A 133 -1.75 10.11 -16.20
N ASP A 134 -1.42 11.31 -16.69
CA ASP A 134 -1.73 12.56 -15.98
C ASP A 134 -1.06 12.64 -14.59
N TYR A 135 0.20 12.21 -14.53
CA TYR A 135 0.95 12.07 -13.29
C TYR A 135 1.72 13.33 -12.88
N TYR A 136 2.32 14.02 -13.85
CA TYR A 136 3.12 15.22 -13.63
C TYR A 136 2.26 16.49 -13.70
N GLU A 137 2.74 17.62 -13.16
CA GLU A 137 2.01 18.91 -13.18
C GLU A 137 1.60 19.36 -14.60
N ASP A 138 2.38 18.96 -15.61
CA ASP A 138 2.10 19.21 -17.04
C ASP A 138 1.23 18.12 -17.70
N HIS A 139 0.58 17.27 -16.92
CA HIS A 139 -0.24 16.15 -17.39
C HIS A 139 0.56 15.03 -18.10
N GLY A 140 1.89 15.01 -17.95
CA GLY A 140 2.76 13.99 -18.53
C GLY A 140 2.54 12.62 -17.93
N THR A 141 2.79 11.58 -18.72
CA THR A 141 2.68 10.18 -18.33
C THR A 141 3.94 9.70 -17.61
N ALA A 142 3.78 8.97 -16.51
CA ALA A 142 4.86 8.26 -15.84
C ALA A 142 4.83 6.76 -16.14
N LEU A 143 5.98 6.21 -16.50
CA LEU A 143 6.22 4.77 -16.51
C LEU A 143 6.69 4.34 -15.12
N ARG A 144 6.18 3.21 -14.65
CA ARG A 144 6.48 2.67 -13.32
C ARG A 144 7.40 1.49 -13.44
N PHE A 145 8.50 1.54 -12.71
CA PHE A 145 9.50 0.48 -12.69
C PHE A 145 9.70 -0.06 -11.29
N GLU A 146 9.98 -1.37 -11.21
CA GLU A 146 10.39 -2.01 -9.97
C GLU A 146 11.56 -2.96 -10.18
N ARG A 147 12.32 -3.17 -9.11
CA ARG A 147 13.39 -4.16 -9.03
C ARG A 147 13.43 -4.80 -7.65
N ARG A 148 13.59 -6.11 -7.58
CA ARG A 148 14.03 -6.76 -6.34
C ARG A 148 15.50 -6.46 -6.11
N ILE A 149 15.80 -5.80 -5.00
CA ILE A 149 17.17 -5.38 -4.63
C ILE A 149 17.81 -6.32 -3.62
N LEU A 150 17.01 -7.06 -2.86
CA LEU A 150 17.45 -8.16 -2.03
C LEU A 150 16.92 -9.45 -2.65
N PHE A 151 17.81 -10.40 -2.94
CA PHE A 151 17.40 -11.67 -3.50
C PHE A 151 16.76 -12.54 -2.42
N TYR A 152 15.46 -12.47 -2.38
CA TYR A 152 14.59 -13.49 -1.87
C TYR A 152 13.82 -14.03 -3.08
N GLU A 153 14.06 -15.28 -3.44
CA GLU A 153 13.23 -15.93 -4.46
C GLU A 153 11.89 -16.26 -3.81
N PRO A 154 10.78 -15.63 -4.21
CA PRO A 154 9.49 -16.14 -3.80
C PRO A 154 9.36 -17.53 -4.43
N SER A 155 9.03 -18.50 -3.63
CA SER A 155 8.79 -19.88 -4.06
C SER A 155 7.60 -20.02 -5.04
N ARG A 156 6.91 -18.92 -5.42
CA ARG A 156 5.71 -18.91 -6.25
C ARG A 156 5.53 -17.62 -7.04
N GLU A 157 4.97 -17.74 -8.24
CA GLU A 157 4.37 -16.63 -8.98
C GLU A 157 3.16 -16.09 -8.19
N PHE A 158 3.08 -14.77 -8.03
CA PHE A 158 1.91 -14.15 -7.40
C PHE A 158 0.70 -14.25 -8.34
N PRO A 159 -0.50 -14.56 -7.82
CA PRO A 159 -1.71 -14.47 -8.61
C PRO A 159 -1.90 -13.01 -9.08
N ALA A 160 -2.47 -12.85 -10.26
CA ALA A 160 -2.84 -11.53 -10.78
C ALA A 160 -4.10 -11.04 -10.04
N VAL A 161 -3.90 -10.29 -8.96
CA VAL A 161 -4.99 -9.62 -8.23
C VAL A 161 -5.17 -8.22 -8.83
N PRO A 162 -6.34 -7.90 -9.42
CA PRO A 162 -6.58 -6.56 -9.95
C PRO A 162 -6.65 -5.55 -8.79
N TYR A 163 -6.14 -4.34 -9.03
CA TYR A 163 -6.13 -3.28 -8.02
C TYR A 163 -7.25 -2.28 -8.28
N TYR A 164 -7.97 -1.93 -7.22
CA TYR A 164 -9.02 -0.92 -7.22
C TYR A 164 -8.81 0.04 -6.03
N PRO A 165 -8.50 1.34 -6.26
CA PRO A 165 -8.41 2.32 -5.19
C PRO A 165 -9.81 2.69 -4.69
N GLN A 166 -9.97 2.85 -3.39
CA GLN A 166 -11.21 3.39 -2.83
C GLN A 166 -11.47 4.81 -3.35
N THR A 167 -12.72 5.13 -3.61
CA THR A 167 -13.10 6.45 -4.13
C THR A 167 -13.63 7.40 -3.03
N THR A 168 -13.82 6.88 -1.81
CA THR A 168 -14.25 7.67 -0.65
C THR A 168 -13.48 7.24 0.60
N GLU A 169 -13.40 8.12 1.61
CA GLU A 169 -12.66 7.87 2.86
C GLU A 169 -13.20 6.69 3.71
N PHE A 170 -14.41 6.22 3.44
CA PHE A 170 -15.10 5.19 4.22
C PHE A 170 -15.30 3.87 3.48
N SER A 171 -14.88 3.73 2.24
CA SER A 171 -15.17 2.59 1.37
C SER A 171 -14.04 1.57 1.21
N CYS A 172 -13.06 1.56 2.13
CA CYS A 172 -11.97 0.58 2.10
C CYS A 172 -12.46 -0.88 2.05
N GLY A 173 -13.51 -1.22 2.81
CA GLY A 173 -14.10 -2.57 2.80
C GLY A 173 -14.68 -2.97 1.45
N PRO A 174 -15.58 -2.17 0.86
CA PRO A 174 -16.05 -2.36 -0.50
C PRO A 174 -14.95 -2.46 -1.55
N ALA A 175 -13.98 -1.57 -1.53
CA ALA A 175 -12.86 -1.59 -2.48
C ALA A 175 -12.01 -2.87 -2.35
N ALA A 176 -11.69 -3.28 -1.12
CA ALA A 176 -10.99 -4.54 -0.87
C ALA A 176 -11.83 -5.75 -1.32
N LEU A 177 -13.13 -5.73 -1.11
CA LEU A 177 -14.03 -6.80 -1.55
C LEU A 177 -14.14 -6.87 -3.09
N ILE A 178 -14.19 -5.72 -3.78
CA ILE A 178 -14.14 -5.65 -5.25
C ILE A 178 -12.88 -6.34 -5.77
N MET A 179 -11.71 -6.04 -5.21
CA MET A 179 -10.44 -6.65 -5.63
C MET A 179 -10.47 -8.18 -5.44
N ALA A 180 -11.00 -8.64 -4.31
CA ALA A 180 -11.12 -10.07 -4.03
C ALA A 180 -12.06 -10.76 -5.01
N MET A 181 -13.24 -10.21 -5.29
CA MET A 181 -14.20 -10.75 -6.23
C MET A 181 -13.70 -10.72 -7.68
N ALA A 182 -13.03 -9.61 -8.08
CA ALA A 182 -12.47 -9.47 -9.43
C ALA A 182 -11.27 -10.41 -9.69
N THR A 183 -10.59 -10.86 -8.63
CA THR A 183 -9.59 -11.94 -8.74
C THR A 183 -10.23 -13.27 -9.14
N LEU A 184 -11.45 -13.51 -8.70
CA LEU A 184 -12.17 -14.77 -8.89
C LEU A 184 -13.08 -14.75 -10.14
N ASP A 185 -13.42 -13.57 -10.62
CA ASP A 185 -14.26 -13.37 -11.80
C ASP A 185 -13.91 -12.06 -12.49
N GLU A 186 -13.27 -12.14 -13.66
CA GLU A 186 -12.87 -10.99 -14.47
C GLU A 186 -14.04 -10.09 -14.91
N GLN A 187 -15.27 -10.59 -14.86
CA GLN A 187 -16.47 -9.81 -15.20
C GLN A 187 -17.00 -8.99 -14.02
N GLN A 188 -16.40 -9.13 -12.82
CA GLN A 188 -16.82 -8.35 -11.65
C GLN A 188 -16.57 -6.86 -11.89
N PRO A 189 -17.61 -6.00 -11.79
CA PRO A 189 -17.44 -4.58 -12.00
C PRO A 189 -16.52 -3.94 -10.97
N MET A 190 -15.52 -3.21 -11.44
CA MET A 190 -14.59 -2.42 -10.63
C MET A 190 -14.91 -0.93 -10.83
N THR A 191 -16.05 -0.48 -10.31
CA THR A 191 -16.56 0.88 -10.51
C THR A 191 -17.00 1.52 -9.20
N THR A 192 -16.96 2.86 -9.14
CA THR A 192 -17.47 3.65 -8.01
C THR A 192 -18.94 3.33 -7.69
N LEU A 193 -19.76 3.06 -8.70
CA LEU A 193 -21.16 2.69 -8.46
C LEU A 193 -21.27 1.37 -7.71
N GLU A 194 -20.46 0.38 -8.08
CA GLU A 194 -20.42 -0.92 -7.41
C GLU A 194 -19.87 -0.80 -5.98
N GLU A 195 -18.83 -0.01 -5.80
CA GLU A 195 -18.25 0.31 -4.49
C GLU A 195 -19.29 0.90 -3.53
N LEU A 196 -20.07 1.89 -4.01
CA LEU A 196 -21.12 2.51 -3.19
C LEU A 196 -22.31 1.58 -2.92
N LYS A 197 -22.65 0.69 -3.86
CA LYS A 197 -23.66 -0.36 -3.61
C LYS A 197 -23.21 -1.31 -2.51
N LEU A 198 -21.98 -1.81 -2.60
CA LEU A 198 -21.37 -2.66 -1.58
C LEU A 198 -21.32 -1.97 -0.21
N TRP A 199 -20.95 -0.69 -0.19
CA TRP A 199 -20.95 0.08 1.04
C TRP A 199 -22.35 0.15 1.67
N ARG A 200 -23.39 0.46 0.89
CA ARG A 200 -24.79 0.52 1.37
C ARG A 200 -25.28 -0.80 1.93
N GLU A 201 -24.86 -1.91 1.35
CA GLU A 201 -25.24 -3.26 1.78
C GLU A 201 -24.48 -3.69 3.04
N ALA A 202 -23.21 -3.32 3.18
CA ALA A 202 -22.32 -3.81 4.21
C ALA A 202 -22.06 -2.84 5.37
N THR A 203 -22.59 -1.60 5.30
CA THR A 203 -22.31 -0.58 6.31
C THR A 203 -22.93 -0.92 7.67
N THR A 204 -22.17 -0.66 8.74
CA THR A 204 -22.66 -0.70 10.10
C THR A 204 -23.42 0.58 10.51
N ILE A 205 -23.65 1.48 9.58
CA ILE A 205 -24.42 2.73 9.64
C ILE A 205 -23.71 3.85 10.41
N PHE A 206 -23.12 3.59 11.60
CA PHE A 206 -22.49 4.62 12.41
C PHE A 206 -21.06 4.30 12.77
N MET A 207 -20.19 5.32 12.67
CA MET A 207 -18.89 5.39 13.33
C MET A 207 -18.78 6.68 14.13
N LEU A 208 -17.74 6.83 14.92
CA LEU A 208 -17.51 7.99 15.81
C LEU A 208 -17.53 9.35 15.05
N ALA A 209 -17.08 9.34 13.79
CA ALA A 209 -17.05 10.54 12.96
C ALA A 209 -17.45 10.18 11.52
N GLY A 210 -18.60 10.67 11.08
CA GLY A 210 -18.99 10.58 9.67
C GLY A 210 -19.72 9.31 9.26
N HIS A 211 -19.46 8.84 8.06
CA HIS A 211 -20.10 7.66 7.44
C HIS A 211 -19.63 6.37 8.11
N GLY A 212 -20.53 5.40 8.25
CA GLY A 212 -20.22 4.09 8.81
C GLY A 212 -19.29 3.28 7.92
N GLY A 213 -18.29 2.62 8.53
CA GLY A 213 -17.51 1.60 7.84
C GLY A 213 -18.30 0.30 7.66
N CYS A 214 -17.71 -0.66 6.97
CA CYS A 214 -18.30 -1.98 6.75
C CYS A 214 -17.81 -2.97 7.80
N GLY A 215 -18.74 -3.85 8.23
CA GLY A 215 -18.42 -5.01 9.06
C GLY A 215 -18.23 -6.28 8.25
N PRO A 216 -17.58 -7.32 8.82
CA PRO A 216 -17.33 -8.57 8.13
C PRO A 216 -18.62 -9.31 7.73
N HIS A 217 -19.66 -9.25 8.54
CA HIS A 217 -20.97 -9.84 8.23
C HIS A 217 -21.58 -9.23 6.97
N GLY A 218 -21.62 -7.90 6.90
CA GLY A 218 -22.16 -7.20 5.74
C GLY A 218 -21.31 -7.43 4.49
N LEU A 219 -19.98 -7.46 4.60
CA LEU A 219 -19.10 -7.75 3.47
C LEU A 219 -19.28 -9.19 2.96
N ALA A 220 -19.41 -10.17 3.86
CA ALA A 220 -19.67 -11.55 3.48
C ALA A 220 -21.03 -11.71 2.78
N LEU A 221 -22.09 -11.06 3.28
CA LEU A 221 -23.41 -11.04 2.63
C LEU A 221 -23.35 -10.39 1.25
N ALA A 222 -22.63 -9.24 1.14
CA ALA A 222 -22.50 -8.55 -0.13
C ALA A 222 -21.79 -9.39 -1.21
N ALA A 223 -20.77 -10.19 -0.83
CA ALA A 223 -20.15 -11.17 -1.71
C ALA A 223 -21.11 -12.30 -2.07
N TRP A 224 -21.83 -12.83 -1.09
CA TRP A 224 -22.82 -13.88 -1.28
C TRP A 224 -23.94 -13.49 -2.24
N HIS A 225 -24.49 -12.28 -2.12
CA HIS A 225 -25.51 -11.75 -3.03
C HIS A 225 -25.01 -11.61 -4.47
N ARG A 226 -23.70 -11.48 -4.68
CA ARG A 226 -23.05 -11.47 -6.00
C ARG A 226 -22.68 -12.86 -6.51
N GLY A 227 -23.10 -13.90 -5.78
CA GLY A 227 -22.93 -15.30 -6.19
C GLY A 227 -21.59 -15.91 -5.78
N PHE A 228 -20.79 -15.27 -4.97
CA PHE A 228 -19.52 -15.83 -4.47
C PHE A 228 -19.74 -16.65 -3.19
N HIS A 229 -18.91 -17.66 -2.98
CA HIS A 229 -18.77 -18.25 -1.65
C HIS A 229 -18.12 -17.23 -0.71
N ALA A 230 -18.57 -17.20 0.54
CA ALA A 230 -17.98 -16.35 1.55
C ALA A 230 -17.96 -17.03 2.92
N SER A 231 -16.94 -16.76 3.71
CA SER A 231 -16.91 -17.05 5.14
C SER A 231 -16.42 -15.84 5.92
N ALA A 232 -16.94 -15.61 7.11
CA ALA A 232 -16.59 -14.50 7.97
C ALA A 232 -15.94 -14.99 9.27
N TYR A 233 -14.82 -14.38 9.66
CA TYR A 233 -14.06 -14.65 10.87
C TYR A 233 -14.14 -13.44 11.79
N ILE A 234 -14.61 -13.64 13.03
CA ILE A 234 -14.81 -12.55 13.99
C ILE A 234 -14.47 -13.07 15.39
N SER A 235 -13.36 -12.64 15.95
CA SER A 235 -12.87 -13.12 17.24
C SER A 235 -13.60 -12.57 18.46
N LYS A 236 -14.62 -11.71 18.25
CA LYS A 236 -15.42 -11.11 19.33
C LYS A 236 -16.89 -11.16 18.97
N GLU A 237 -17.73 -11.62 19.90
CA GLU A 237 -19.19 -11.60 19.76
C GLU A 237 -19.76 -10.17 19.79
N GLY A 238 -20.89 -9.97 19.10
CA GLY A 238 -21.65 -8.73 19.06
C GLY A 238 -21.23 -7.74 17.98
N ALA A 239 -21.89 -6.58 17.97
CA ALA A 239 -21.66 -5.55 16.96
C ALA A 239 -20.26 -4.94 17.10
N LEU A 240 -19.52 -4.90 16.00
CA LEU A 240 -18.17 -4.34 15.94
C LEU A 240 -18.16 -2.87 16.38
N PHE A 241 -17.13 -2.51 17.16
CA PHE A 241 -16.90 -1.14 17.64
C PHE A 241 -18.03 -0.51 18.47
N LYS A 242 -19.06 -1.28 18.89
CA LYS A 242 -20.14 -0.79 19.78
C LYS A 242 -19.62 -0.05 21.00
N ASP A 243 -18.58 -0.57 21.64
CA ASP A 243 -17.97 0.01 22.84
C ASP A 243 -17.32 1.39 22.60
N THR A 244 -17.04 1.75 21.35
CA THR A 244 -16.47 3.04 20.97
C THR A 244 -17.53 4.13 20.77
N VAL A 245 -18.80 3.75 20.64
CA VAL A 245 -19.93 4.66 20.46
C VAL A 245 -20.48 5.08 21.83
N ARG A 246 -20.58 6.39 22.10
CA ARG A 246 -21.04 6.93 23.39
C ARG A 246 -22.57 7.09 23.47
N ASN A 247 -23.23 7.26 22.35
CA ASN A 247 -24.66 7.51 22.27
C ASN A 247 -25.44 6.18 22.28
N ASP A 248 -26.36 6.01 23.22
CA ASP A 248 -27.08 4.76 23.45
C ASP A 248 -28.07 4.44 22.33
N ASP A 249 -28.70 5.45 21.70
CA ASP A 249 -29.56 5.24 20.52
C ASP A 249 -28.75 4.71 19.33
N LYS A 250 -27.53 5.24 19.12
CA LYS A 250 -26.61 4.74 18.09
C LYS A 250 -26.15 3.31 18.39
N LYS A 251 -25.86 2.97 19.65
CA LYS A 251 -25.53 1.60 20.04
C LYS A 251 -26.67 0.65 19.71
N ARG A 252 -27.90 1.04 20.04
CA ARG A 252 -29.09 0.23 19.74
C ARG A 252 -29.26 -0.01 18.23
N VAL A 253 -29.04 1.02 17.42
CA VAL A 253 -29.11 0.86 15.96
C VAL A 253 -28.02 -0.09 15.47
N LEU A 254 -26.77 0.01 15.98
CA LEU A 254 -25.70 -0.91 15.63
C LEU A 254 -26.04 -2.37 15.98
N GLU A 255 -26.67 -2.59 17.15
CA GLU A 255 -27.13 -3.92 17.57
C GLU A 255 -28.20 -4.47 16.62
N LEU A 256 -29.23 -3.67 16.30
CA LEU A 256 -30.29 -4.08 15.38
C LEU A 256 -29.75 -4.39 13.97
N VAL A 257 -28.80 -3.60 13.48
CA VAL A 257 -28.13 -3.87 12.19
C VAL A 257 -27.33 -5.16 12.25
N HIS A 258 -26.60 -5.38 13.34
CA HIS A 258 -25.84 -6.62 13.55
C HIS A 258 -26.77 -7.85 13.63
N GLU A 259 -27.86 -7.78 14.40
CA GLU A 259 -28.88 -8.83 14.45
C GLU A 259 -29.50 -9.11 13.07
N GLY A 260 -29.76 -8.06 12.28
CA GLY A 260 -30.23 -8.18 10.91
C GLY A 260 -29.24 -8.94 10.05
N PHE A 261 -27.94 -8.60 10.10
CA PHE A 261 -26.92 -9.34 9.35
C PHE A 261 -26.84 -10.81 9.77
N LEU A 262 -26.91 -11.11 11.08
CA LEU A 262 -26.89 -12.50 11.55
C LEU A 262 -28.15 -13.28 11.08
N HIS A 263 -29.32 -12.64 11.10
CA HIS A 263 -30.56 -13.22 10.58
C HIS A 263 -30.41 -13.58 9.09
N ASP A 264 -29.92 -12.63 8.26
CA ASP A 264 -29.75 -12.81 6.83
C ASP A 264 -28.70 -13.88 6.52
N ILE A 265 -27.57 -13.90 7.25
CA ILE A 265 -26.56 -14.95 7.14
C ILE A 265 -27.14 -16.33 7.43
N GLY A 266 -28.03 -16.44 8.42
CA GLY A 266 -28.73 -17.68 8.75
C GLY A 266 -29.58 -18.26 7.61
N GLN A 267 -29.90 -17.45 6.59
CA GLN A 267 -30.61 -17.87 5.37
C GLN A 267 -29.66 -18.22 4.21
N THR A 268 -28.36 -18.19 4.44
CA THR A 268 -27.31 -18.41 3.42
C THR A 268 -26.44 -19.62 3.77
N GLY A 269 -25.47 -19.94 2.91
CA GLY A 269 -24.39 -20.90 3.21
C GLY A 269 -23.10 -20.21 3.67
N ILE A 270 -23.17 -18.97 4.18
CA ILE A 270 -22.01 -18.27 4.73
C ILE A 270 -21.60 -18.92 6.05
N GLU A 271 -20.33 -19.31 6.15
CA GLU A 271 -19.76 -19.86 7.38
C GLU A 271 -19.31 -18.74 8.31
N LEU A 272 -19.76 -18.78 9.57
CA LEU A 272 -19.31 -17.88 10.62
C LEU A 272 -18.33 -18.59 11.54
N HIS A 273 -17.14 -18.01 11.69
CA HIS A 273 -16.08 -18.48 12.57
C HIS A 273 -15.83 -17.46 13.69
N HIS A 274 -15.87 -17.91 14.94
CA HIS A 274 -15.62 -17.08 16.11
C HIS A 274 -14.16 -17.15 16.58
N ASP A 275 -13.37 -18.01 15.96
CA ASP A 275 -11.93 -18.07 16.16
C ASP A 275 -11.20 -17.10 15.22
N PRO A 276 -10.02 -16.59 15.65
CA PRO A 276 -9.18 -15.75 14.79
C PRO A 276 -8.73 -16.51 13.54
N LEU A 277 -8.77 -15.85 12.38
CA LEU A 277 -8.13 -16.37 11.18
C LEU A 277 -6.60 -16.28 11.32
N THR A 278 -5.94 -17.43 11.41
CA THR A 278 -4.48 -17.51 11.54
C THR A 278 -3.76 -17.21 10.22
N LEU A 279 -2.46 -16.91 10.28
CA LEU A 279 -1.65 -16.74 9.06
C LEU A 279 -1.65 -18.03 8.22
N ASP A 280 -1.57 -19.20 8.84
CA ASP A 280 -1.63 -20.48 8.14
C ASP A 280 -3.01 -20.70 7.49
N GLY A 281 -4.10 -20.28 8.15
CA GLY A 281 -5.44 -20.30 7.59
C GLY A 281 -5.61 -19.37 6.39
N MET A 282 -4.98 -18.19 6.40
CA MET A 282 -4.94 -17.28 5.25
C MET A 282 -4.17 -17.90 4.08
N GLU A 283 -3.02 -18.51 4.38
CA GLU A 283 -2.19 -19.17 3.39
C GLU A 283 -2.92 -20.36 2.76
N ALA A 284 -3.59 -21.19 3.56
CA ALA A 284 -4.43 -22.27 3.07
C ALA A 284 -5.58 -21.74 2.18
N ALA A 285 -6.22 -20.63 2.57
CA ALA A 285 -7.27 -20.04 1.74
C ALA A 285 -6.76 -19.60 0.36
N LEU A 286 -5.59 -18.95 0.32
CA LEU A 286 -4.95 -18.55 -0.94
C LEU A 286 -4.59 -19.78 -1.80
N HIS A 287 -4.11 -20.83 -1.18
CA HIS A 287 -3.82 -22.10 -1.86
C HIS A 287 -5.04 -22.75 -2.51
N ASP A 288 -6.18 -22.63 -1.84
CA ASP A 288 -7.47 -23.13 -2.33
C ASP A 288 -8.12 -22.18 -3.36
N GLY A 289 -7.39 -21.14 -3.81
CA GLY A 289 -7.91 -20.16 -4.76
C GLY A 289 -8.98 -19.24 -4.16
N ARG A 290 -8.97 -19.05 -2.84
CA ARG A 290 -9.85 -18.12 -2.11
C ARG A 290 -9.07 -16.88 -1.71
N VAL A 291 -9.71 -15.72 -1.64
CA VAL A 291 -9.06 -14.43 -1.41
C VAL A 291 -9.46 -13.85 -0.04
N PRO A 292 -8.50 -13.70 0.89
CA PRO A 292 -8.76 -13.08 2.19
C PRO A 292 -8.84 -11.55 2.10
N VAL A 293 -9.87 -10.97 2.71
CA VAL A 293 -10.06 -9.54 2.96
C VAL A 293 -10.01 -9.33 4.47
N ILE A 294 -9.03 -8.57 4.94
CA ILE A 294 -8.64 -8.52 6.36
C ILE A 294 -8.79 -7.11 6.90
N LEU A 295 -9.37 -6.99 8.10
CA LEU A 295 -9.39 -5.74 8.85
C LEU A 295 -8.05 -5.54 9.58
N ILE A 296 -7.38 -4.44 9.31
CA ILE A 296 -6.10 -4.09 9.93
C ILE A 296 -6.14 -2.74 10.64
N SER A 297 -5.24 -2.57 11.60
CA SER A 297 -4.90 -1.26 12.15
C SER A 297 -3.82 -0.60 11.29
N THR A 298 -4.07 0.58 10.78
CA THR A 298 -3.09 1.33 9.97
C THR A 298 -1.97 1.95 10.80
N TRP A 299 -1.98 1.78 12.13
CA TRP A 299 -0.96 2.36 13.03
C TRP A 299 0.48 2.08 12.62
N GLN A 300 0.75 0.89 12.09
CA GLN A 300 2.08 0.51 11.63
C GLN A 300 2.41 1.15 10.27
N LEU A 301 1.40 1.45 9.47
CA LEU A 301 1.55 2.04 8.13
C LEU A 301 1.72 3.57 8.21
N ASN A 302 0.75 4.27 8.79
CA ASN A 302 0.64 5.72 8.75
C ASN A 302 0.44 6.39 10.11
N ARG A 303 0.59 5.64 11.24
CA ARG A 303 0.34 6.12 12.61
C ARG A 303 -1.13 6.47 12.92
N SER A 304 -2.05 6.14 12.04
CA SER A 304 -3.47 6.21 12.29
C SER A 304 -3.96 4.93 12.99
N ARG A 305 -4.97 5.05 13.85
CA ARG A 305 -5.62 3.90 14.50
C ARG A 305 -6.98 3.60 13.88
N ILE A 306 -7.19 4.04 12.66
CA ILE A 306 -8.44 3.82 11.95
C ILE A 306 -8.50 2.36 11.50
N PRO A 307 -9.63 1.67 11.72
CA PRO A 307 -9.89 0.36 11.13
C PRO A 307 -9.86 0.45 9.60
N HIS A 308 -9.12 -0.45 8.96
CA HIS A 308 -8.91 -0.39 7.52
C HIS A 308 -8.92 -1.79 6.90
N TRP A 309 -9.65 -1.96 5.80
CA TRP A 309 -9.74 -3.22 5.09
C TRP A 309 -8.72 -3.29 3.96
N VAL A 310 -8.05 -4.42 3.87
CA VAL A 310 -7.06 -4.70 2.81
C VAL A 310 -7.30 -6.09 2.20
N THR A 311 -6.86 -6.28 0.97
CA THR A 311 -6.93 -7.58 0.27
C THR A 311 -5.58 -8.27 0.35
N VAL A 312 -5.53 -9.50 0.84
CA VAL A 312 -4.31 -10.32 0.84
C VAL A 312 -4.18 -11.00 -0.52
N CYS A 313 -3.09 -10.69 -1.23
CA CYS A 313 -2.85 -11.14 -2.60
C CYS A 313 -2.01 -12.42 -2.67
N ALA A 314 -1.04 -12.54 -1.77
CA ALA A 314 -0.11 -13.66 -1.71
C ALA A 314 0.58 -13.73 -0.35
N MET A 315 1.18 -14.86 -0.04
CA MET A 315 2.01 -15.06 1.14
C MET A 315 3.22 -15.93 0.78
N ASP A 316 4.32 -15.68 1.49
CA ASP A 316 5.50 -16.54 1.50
C ASP A 316 5.99 -16.72 2.94
N ASP A 317 7.12 -17.40 3.16
CA ASP A 317 7.65 -17.70 4.49
C ASP A 317 7.96 -16.46 5.33
N GLN A 318 8.17 -15.31 4.71
CA GLN A 318 8.57 -14.07 5.39
C GLN A 318 7.50 -12.97 5.33
N PHE A 319 6.72 -12.88 4.24
CA PHE A 319 5.86 -11.75 3.96
C PHE A 319 4.42 -12.13 3.65
N VAL A 320 3.52 -11.21 4.00
CA VAL A 320 2.16 -11.12 3.48
C VAL A 320 2.16 -9.98 2.46
N TYR A 321 1.72 -10.26 1.25
CA TYR A 321 1.58 -9.27 0.18
C TYR A 321 0.14 -8.81 0.09
N LEU A 322 -0.09 -7.53 0.21
CA LEU A 322 -1.45 -6.99 0.24
C LEU A 322 -1.65 -5.85 -0.74
N HIS A 323 -2.89 -5.66 -1.14
CA HIS A 323 -3.38 -4.43 -1.77
C HIS A 323 -4.05 -3.57 -0.71
N ASP A 324 -3.59 -2.34 -0.58
CA ASP A 324 -4.19 -1.31 0.25
C ASP A 324 -5.02 -0.38 -0.65
N PRO A 325 -6.36 -0.30 -0.49
CA PRO A 325 -7.19 0.53 -1.35
C PRO A 325 -7.03 2.03 -1.10
N GLU A 326 -6.46 2.44 0.04
CA GLU A 326 -6.29 3.85 0.41
C GLU A 326 -5.00 4.42 -0.18
N ILE A 327 -5.11 5.52 -0.92
CA ILE A 327 -3.99 6.30 -1.46
C ILE A 327 -4.03 7.68 -0.82
N ASP A 328 -3.01 8.02 -0.03
CA ASP A 328 -2.84 9.36 0.54
C ASP A 328 -2.04 10.24 -0.44
N THR A 329 -2.75 10.96 -1.30
CA THR A 329 -2.15 11.87 -2.28
C THR A 329 -1.47 13.08 -1.63
N ASP A 330 -1.85 13.47 -0.42
CA ASP A 330 -1.28 14.61 0.29
C ASP A 330 0.18 14.36 0.73
N VAL A 331 0.55 13.08 0.92
CA VAL A 331 1.93 12.67 1.20
C VAL A 331 2.67 12.16 -0.03
N GLY A 332 2.06 12.24 -1.22
CA GLY A 332 2.65 11.81 -2.48
C GLY A 332 2.61 10.30 -2.73
N GLU A 333 1.70 9.58 -2.07
CA GLU A 333 1.47 8.17 -2.38
C GLU A 333 0.81 7.99 -3.74
N THR A 334 1.10 6.87 -4.34
CA THR A 334 0.59 6.48 -5.66
C THR A 334 0.05 5.05 -5.61
N VAL A 335 -0.68 4.62 -6.62
CA VAL A 335 -1.15 3.23 -6.76
C VAL A 335 0.01 2.24 -6.63
N ALA A 336 1.24 2.61 -7.08
CA ALA A 336 2.43 1.78 -6.96
C ALA A 336 2.77 1.45 -5.51
N ASP A 337 2.55 2.41 -4.63
CA ASP A 337 2.89 2.28 -3.23
C ASP A 337 1.88 1.40 -2.47
N LYS A 338 0.78 1.02 -3.13
CA LYS A 338 -0.36 0.31 -2.53
C LYS A 338 -0.63 -1.10 -3.09
N GLN A 339 0.08 -1.49 -4.14
CA GLN A 339 -0.05 -2.82 -4.75
C GLN A 339 1.05 -3.78 -4.28
N TYR A 340 0.66 -5.02 -3.96
CA TYR A 340 1.57 -6.08 -3.52
C TYR A 340 2.57 -5.58 -2.47
N LEU A 341 2.05 -4.87 -1.46
CA LEU A 341 2.85 -4.37 -0.34
C LEU A 341 3.43 -5.54 0.44
N PRO A 342 4.75 -5.72 0.49
CA PRO A 342 5.37 -6.76 1.30
C PRO A 342 5.40 -6.32 2.77
N VAL A 343 4.57 -6.94 3.59
CA VAL A 343 4.52 -6.74 5.03
C VAL A 343 5.06 -7.99 5.73
N ASP A 344 6.04 -7.84 6.63
CA ASP A 344 6.55 -8.94 7.43
C ASP A 344 5.41 -9.67 8.17
N ARG A 345 5.39 -11.01 8.16
CA ARG A 345 4.31 -11.83 8.74
C ARG A 345 4.01 -11.46 10.19
N ARG A 346 5.04 -11.19 11.00
CA ARG A 346 4.87 -10.80 12.42
C ARG A 346 4.30 -9.39 12.56
N VAL A 347 4.62 -8.50 11.63
CA VAL A 347 4.05 -7.14 11.60
C VAL A 347 2.59 -7.23 11.19
N PHE A 348 2.27 -8.00 10.16
CA PHE A 348 0.90 -8.22 9.69
C PHE A 348 0.00 -8.85 10.76
N ASP A 349 0.48 -9.88 11.47
CA ASP A 349 -0.25 -10.49 12.58
C ASP A 349 -0.62 -9.45 13.67
N ARG A 350 0.29 -8.53 13.98
CA ARG A 350 -0.02 -7.42 14.92
C ARG A 350 -0.98 -6.39 14.33
N MET A 351 -0.91 -6.13 13.02
CA MET A 351 -1.80 -5.18 12.35
C MET A 351 -3.24 -5.71 12.28
N SER A 352 -3.42 -7.01 12.13
CA SER A 352 -4.75 -7.64 12.04
C SER A 352 -5.46 -7.75 13.38
N ARG A 353 -4.87 -7.27 14.49
CA ARG A 353 -5.42 -7.37 15.86
C ARG A 353 -5.70 -6.00 16.46
N TYR A 354 -6.93 -5.75 16.86
CA TYR A 354 -7.38 -4.52 17.53
C TYR A 354 -7.54 -4.70 19.02
N GLY A 355 -7.06 -3.74 19.80
CA GLY A 355 -7.22 -3.73 21.25
C GLY A 355 -6.07 -4.38 22.01
N LYS A 356 -6.00 -4.09 23.34
CA LYS A 356 -4.89 -4.55 24.20
C LYS A 356 -5.18 -5.86 24.92
N ASN A 357 -6.39 -6.05 25.43
CA ASN A 357 -6.71 -7.16 26.35
C ASN A 357 -7.51 -8.30 25.72
N GLN A 358 -8.26 -8.03 24.68
CA GLN A 358 -8.95 -9.02 23.84
C GLN A 358 -8.91 -8.47 22.42
N PRO A 359 -7.86 -8.79 21.66
CA PRO A 359 -7.71 -8.23 20.34
C PRO A 359 -8.85 -8.69 19.43
N LEU A 360 -9.61 -7.73 18.92
CA LEU A 360 -10.57 -7.96 17.87
C LEU A 360 -9.82 -8.28 16.58
N GLN A 361 -10.19 -9.36 15.95
CA GLN A 361 -9.80 -9.69 14.59
C GLN A 361 -11.07 -9.90 13.76
N ALA A 362 -11.07 -9.37 12.54
CA ALA A 362 -12.15 -9.54 11.59
C ALA A 362 -11.60 -9.78 10.19
N ALA A 363 -12.16 -10.78 9.51
CA ALA A 363 -11.78 -11.13 8.14
C ALA A 363 -12.97 -11.68 7.37
N VAL A 364 -12.90 -11.57 6.05
CA VAL A 364 -13.80 -12.27 5.10
C VAL A 364 -12.94 -13.04 4.12
N ILE A 365 -13.21 -14.32 3.91
CA ILE A 365 -12.60 -15.09 2.84
C ILE A 365 -13.64 -15.23 1.72
N VAL A 366 -13.28 -14.75 0.54
CA VAL A 366 -14.11 -14.84 -0.67
C VAL A 366 -13.64 -16.03 -1.49
N GLY A 367 -14.56 -16.93 -1.81
CA GLY A 367 -14.31 -18.08 -2.66
C GLY A 367 -14.92 -17.93 -4.06
N PRO A 368 -14.69 -18.90 -4.96
CA PRO A 368 -15.23 -18.89 -6.32
C PRO A 368 -16.74 -18.67 -6.36
N ARG A 369 -17.28 -18.37 -7.54
CA ARG A 369 -18.73 -18.28 -7.74
C ARG A 369 -19.39 -19.62 -7.46
N ARG A 370 -20.58 -19.56 -6.87
CA ARG A 370 -21.45 -20.71 -6.54
C ARG A 370 -22.08 -21.28 -7.80
#